data_460b3d8e6f0f37200d62a8f200c734cd
#
_entry.id   460b3d8e6f0f37200d62a8f200c734cd
#
_cell.length_a   1.000
_cell.length_b   1.000
_cell.length_c   1.000
_cell.angle_alpha   90.00
_cell.angle_beta   90.00
_cell.angle_gamma   90.00
#
_symmetry.space_group_name_H-M   'P 1'
#
loop_
_entity.id
_entity.type
_entity.pdbx_description
1 polymer ?
#
loop_
_entity_poly.entity_id
_entity_poly.type
_entity_poly.pdbx_seq_one_letter_code
_entity_poly.pdbx_strand_id
1 'polypeptide(L)'
;IQWLRDNMLFFKNSKETDKIYSKANKNEKVIFIPALTGLGAPHWEPMTRGAIFGLTRNTSQADIIKATLDSLSFQTLDLIESMEKDSKIKISEIKVDGGMINNNNFLQSLANVTQIKIIKPKNIETTSLGVAYLAGLNAGIIKDIKFGPRRVIEKIEIELDKDQQSLDFKSHSID
;
A
#
# COMPACT_ATOMS: atom_id res chain seq x y z
N ILE A 1 6.67 7.88 -2.46
CA ILE A 1 8.02 7.27 -2.37
C ILE A 1 8.98 7.93 -3.35
N GLN A 2 8.60 8.15 -4.63
CA GLN A 2 9.45 8.84 -5.61
C GLN A 2 9.91 10.22 -5.11
N TRP A 3 9.01 11.03 -4.57
CA TRP A 3 9.33 12.35 -4.03
C TRP A 3 10.40 12.29 -2.92
N LEU A 4 10.35 11.31 -2.02
CA LEU A 4 11.38 11.12 -0.99
C LEU A 4 12.73 10.72 -1.61
N ARG A 5 12.73 9.98 -2.71
CA ARG A 5 13.95 9.61 -3.42
C ARG A 5 14.52 10.78 -4.20
N ASP A 6 13.70 11.43 -5.04
CA ASP A 6 14.16 12.34 -6.08
C ASP A 6 14.35 13.79 -5.57
N ASN A 7 13.50 14.24 -4.63
CA ASN A 7 13.55 15.60 -4.10
C ASN A 7 14.20 15.66 -2.71
N MET A 8 13.94 14.67 -1.85
CA MET A 8 14.53 14.65 -0.49
C MET A 8 15.84 13.87 -0.43
N LEU A 9 16.16 13.09 -1.46
CA LEU A 9 17.39 12.28 -1.56
C LEU A 9 17.57 11.30 -0.39
N PHE A 10 16.47 10.79 0.16
CA PHE A 10 16.48 9.95 1.34
C PHE A 10 17.04 8.55 1.09
N PHE A 11 16.98 8.07 -0.15
CA PHE A 11 17.54 6.79 -0.59
C PHE A 11 17.76 6.83 -2.12
N LYS A 12 18.59 5.94 -2.62
CA LYS A 12 18.89 5.85 -4.06
C LYS A 12 17.92 4.91 -4.80
N ASN A 13 17.54 3.83 -4.15
CA ASN A 13 16.68 2.81 -4.75
C ASN A 13 15.50 2.50 -3.84
N SER A 14 14.30 2.44 -4.41
CA SER A 14 13.07 2.13 -3.66
C SER A 14 13.10 0.76 -2.95
N LYS A 15 13.94 -0.18 -3.41
CA LYS A 15 14.15 -1.46 -2.72
C LYS A 15 14.80 -1.32 -1.34
N GLU A 16 15.48 -0.20 -1.09
CA GLU A 16 16.10 0.06 0.21
C GLU A 16 15.06 0.40 1.28
N THR A 17 13.87 0.85 0.89
CA THR A 17 12.83 1.32 1.80
C THR A 17 12.35 0.24 2.77
N ASP A 18 12.38 -1.03 2.39
CA ASP A 18 12.03 -2.14 3.28
C ASP A 18 12.99 -2.25 4.47
N LYS A 19 14.30 -2.21 4.20
CA LYS A 19 15.33 -2.21 5.26
C LYS A 19 15.31 -0.93 6.09
N ILE A 20 15.00 0.21 5.47
CA ILE A 20 14.95 1.50 6.17
C ILE A 20 13.73 1.54 7.09
N TYR A 21 12.57 1.05 6.64
CA TYR A 21 11.37 0.93 7.45
C TYR A 21 11.63 0.18 8.76
N SER A 22 12.35 -0.95 8.69
CA SER A 22 12.68 -1.76 9.86
C SER A 22 13.59 -1.04 10.88
N LYS A 23 14.27 0.05 10.49
CA LYS A 23 15.15 0.85 11.36
C LYS A 23 14.41 1.98 12.05
N ALA A 24 13.16 2.25 11.69
CA ALA A 24 12.38 3.31 12.30
C ALA A 24 12.19 3.07 13.80
N ASN A 25 12.22 4.14 14.55
CA ASN A 25 12.01 4.09 16.00
C ASN A 25 10.51 3.92 16.30
N LYS A 26 10.16 2.81 16.94
CA LYS A 26 8.76 2.52 17.30
C LYS A 26 8.12 3.54 18.26
N ASN A 27 8.94 4.31 18.97
CA ASN A 27 8.47 5.33 19.90
C ASN A 27 8.22 6.70 19.23
N GLU A 28 8.74 6.91 18.01
CA GLU A 28 8.47 8.13 17.24
C GLU A 28 7.11 8.03 16.56
N LYS A 29 6.27 9.04 16.80
CA LYS A 29 4.90 9.12 16.26
C LYS A 29 4.83 10.15 15.13
N VAL A 30 5.58 9.90 14.07
CA VAL A 30 5.55 10.76 12.88
C VAL A 30 4.34 10.40 12.03
N ILE A 31 3.58 11.40 11.62
CA ILE A 31 2.45 11.28 10.70
C ILE A 31 2.79 12.02 9.42
N PHE A 32 2.61 11.37 8.28
CA PHE A 32 2.80 11.95 6.96
C PHE A 32 1.47 12.02 6.21
N ILE A 33 1.07 13.21 5.78
CA ILE A 33 -0.09 13.42 4.91
C ILE A 33 0.40 13.57 3.47
N PRO A 34 0.18 12.59 2.58
CA PRO A 34 0.79 12.54 1.25
C PRO A 34 0.05 13.36 0.18
N ALA A 35 -0.62 14.44 0.55
CA ALA A 35 -1.38 15.29 -0.35
C ALA A 35 -0.49 16.23 -1.17
N LEU A 36 0.56 15.69 -1.83
CA LEU A 36 1.53 16.51 -2.58
C LEU A 36 0.91 17.23 -3.77
N THR A 37 -0.13 16.68 -4.35
CA THR A 37 -0.92 17.23 -5.46
C THR A 37 -2.41 17.33 -5.15
N GLY A 38 -2.74 17.43 -3.85
CA GLY A 38 -4.11 17.34 -3.35
C GLY A 38 -4.49 15.93 -2.92
N LEU A 39 -5.72 15.78 -2.44
CA LEU A 39 -6.33 14.50 -2.09
C LEU A 39 -7.29 14.06 -3.19
N GLY A 40 -7.14 12.82 -3.64
CA GLY A 40 -8.07 12.14 -4.54
C GLY A 40 -9.26 11.56 -3.79
N ALA A 41 -9.81 10.47 -4.31
CA ALA A 41 -10.89 9.73 -3.66
C ALA A 41 -10.46 9.26 -2.25
N PRO A 42 -11.38 9.25 -1.27
CA PRO A 42 -12.77 9.70 -1.34
C PRO A 42 -12.98 11.20 -1.10
N HIS A 43 -11.93 11.95 -0.76
CA HIS A 43 -12.02 13.33 -0.26
C HIS A 43 -12.20 14.36 -1.37
N TRP A 44 -11.57 14.19 -2.53
CA TRP A 44 -11.63 15.07 -3.70
C TRP A 44 -11.25 16.54 -3.38
N GLU A 45 -10.19 16.73 -2.55
CA GLU A 45 -9.70 18.05 -2.13
C GLU A 45 -8.40 18.44 -2.85
N PRO A 46 -8.48 19.10 -4.02
CA PRO A 46 -7.30 19.40 -4.83
C PRO A 46 -6.40 20.47 -4.22
N MET A 47 -6.93 21.29 -3.31
CA MET A 47 -6.20 22.39 -2.66
C MET A 47 -5.42 21.96 -1.43
N THR A 48 -5.69 20.78 -0.88
CA THR A 48 -4.93 20.22 0.24
C THR A 48 -3.46 20.00 -0.15
N ARG A 49 -2.56 20.20 0.80
CA ARG A 49 -1.12 19.97 0.62
C ARG A 49 -0.59 18.99 1.66
N GLY A 50 0.50 18.31 1.29
CA GLY A 50 1.18 17.38 2.18
C GLY A 50 1.72 18.06 3.43
N ALA A 51 1.73 17.31 4.54
CA ALA A 51 2.26 17.77 5.82
C ALA A 51 2.95 16.63 6.56
N ILE A 52 3.85 16.99 7.46
CA ILE A 52 4.50 16.07 8.39
C ILE A 52 4.26 16.59 9.80
N PHE A 53 3.74 15.74 10.68
CA PHE A 53 3.46 16.04 12.07
C PHE A 53 4.26 15.14 13.01
N GLY A 54 4.42 15.56 14.27
CA GLY A 54 5.04 14.76 15.32
C GLY A 54 6.56 14.67 15.22
N LEU A 55 7.22 15.61 14.56
CA LEU A 55 8.68 15.67 14.50
C LEU A 55 9.26 16.02 15.88
N THR A 56 10.29 15.26 16.28
CA THR A 56 11.07 15.51 17.47
C THR A 56 12.56 15.64 17.13
N ARG A 57 13.41 15.94 18.11
CA ARG A 57 14.87 15.94 17.91
C ARG A 57 15.42 14.56 17.54
N ASN A 58 14.69 13.49 17.90
CA ASN A 58 15.11 12.11 17.67
C ASN A 58 14.57 11.56 16.35
N THR A 59 13.68 12.29 15.68
CA THR A 59 13.10 11.85 14.41
C THR A 59 14.19 11.68 13.36
N SER A 60 14.28 10.48 12.86
CA SER A 60 15.23 10.09 11.82
C SER A 60 14.58 10.06 10.43
N GLN A 61 15.42 9.96 9.41
CA GLN A 61 14.98 9.72 8.04
C GLN A 61 14.15 8.42 7.92
N ALA A 62 14.49 7.39 8.70
CA ALA A 62 13.75 6.13 8.70
C ALA A 62 12.32 6.29 9.22
N ASP A 63 12.11 7.16 10.21
CA ASP A 63 10.79 7.43 10.77
C ASP A 63 9.89 8.15 9.75
N ILE A 64 10.45 9.08 8.98
CA ILE A 64 9.72 9.77 7.92
C ILE A 64 9.37 8.80 6.77
N ILE A 65 10.30 7.92 6.37
CA ILE A 65 10.04 6.91 5.36
C ILE A 65 8.95 5.94 5.81
N LYS A 66 9.02 5.48 7.06
CA LYS A 66 7.99 4.63 7.65
C LYS A 66 6.64 5.33 7.64
N ALA A 67 6.55 6.55 8.15
CA ALA A 67 5.30 7.34 8.16
C ALA A 67 4.72 7.54 6.75
N THR A 68 5.58 7.74 5.74
CA THR A 68 5.15 7.86 4.35
C THR A 68 4.59 6.55 3.80
N LEU A 69 5.17 5.41 4.14
CA LEU A 69 4.65 4.10 3.73
C LEU A 69 3.35 3.77 4.45
N ASP A 70 3.27 4.04 5.75
CA ASP A 70 2.05 3.84 6.54
C ASP A 70 0.91 4.73 6.05
N SER A 71 1.20 5.96 5.60
CA SER A 71 0.18 6.86 5.04
C SER A 71 -0.53 6.28 3.80
N LEU A 72 0.16 5.47 3.01
CA LEU A 72 -0.46 4.77 1.87
C LEU A 72 -1.44 3.69 2.34
N SER A 73 -1.13 3.04 3.46
CA SER A 73 -2.04 2.06 4.08
C SER A 73 -3.31 2.74 4.60
N PHE A 74 -3.19 3.91 5.23
CA PHE A 74 -4.35 4.68 5.69
C PHE A 74 -5.19 5.21 4.52
N GLN A 75 -4.57 5.74 3.46
CA GLN A 75 -5.32 6.15 2.27
C GLN A 75 -6.06 4.97 1.61
N THR A 76 -5.46 3.79 1.65
CA THR A 76 -6.12 2.58 1.15
C THR A 76 -7.31 2.20 2.02
N LEU A 77 -7.21 2.36 3.35
CA LEU A 77 -8.32 2.13 4.27
C LEU A 77 -9.49 3.09 3.96
N ASP A 78 -9.22 4.40 3.83
CA ASP A 78 -10.25 5.40 3.48
C ASP A 78 -11.00 5.02 2.21
N LEU A 79 -10.26 4.58 1.19
CA LEU A 79 -10.83 4.15 -0.08
C LEU A 79 -11.71 2.90 0.09
N ILE A 80 -11.23 1.91 0.83
CA ILE A 80 -11.95 0.66 1.10
C ILE A 80 -13.25 0.95 1.87
N GLU A 81 -13.19 1.76 2.92
CA GLU A 81 -14.38 2.13 3.70
C GLU A 81 -15.43 2.83 2.84
N SER A 82 -14.99 3.72 1.94
CA SER A 82 -15.88 4.34 0.97
C SER A 82 -16.50 3.34 0.00
N MET A 83 -15.70 2.43 -0.56
CA MET A 83 -16.18 1.39 -1.47
C MET A 83 -17.18 0.44 -0.79
N GLU A 84 -16.91 0.03 0.45
CA GLU A 84 -17.82 -0.80 1.23
C GLU A 84 -19.14 -0.06 1.56
N LYS A 85 -19.03 1.23 1.89
CA LYS A 85 -20.20 2.07 2.16
C LYS A 85 -21.10 2.20 0.94
N ASP A 86 -20.52 2.39 -0.25
CA ASP A 86 -21.28 2.58 -1.49
C ASP A 86 -21.85 1.25 -2.03
N SER A 87 -21.03 0.20 -2.05
CA SER A 87 -21.43 -1.09 -2.59
C SER A 87 -22.29 -1.94 -1.63
N LYS A 88 -22.23 -1.66 -0.33
CA LYS A 88 -22.78 -2.50 0.75
C LYS A 88 -22.18 -3.91 0.81
N ILE A 89 -21.02 -4.11 0.19
CA ILE A 89 -20.31 -5.39 0.15
C ILE A 89 -19.03 -5.26 0.97
N LYS A 90 -18.81 -6.20 1.90
CA LYS A 90 -17.56 -6.27 2.67
C LYS A 90 -16.43 -6.83 1.83
N ILE A 91 -15.28 -6.17 1.88
CA ILE A 91 -14.06 -6.59 1.19
C ILE A 91 -13.29 -7.54 2.11
N SER A 92 -13.10 -8.78 1.68
CA SER A 92 -12.42 -9.82 2.47
C SER A 92 -10.97 -10.06 2.09
N GLU A 93 -10.55 -9.61 0.90
CA GLU A 93 -9.19 -9.75 0.42
C GLU A 93 -8.78 -8.57 -0.48
N ILE A 94 -7.52 -8.13 -0.37
CA ILE A 94 -6.93 -7.13 -1.25
C ILE A 94 -5.86 -7.81 -2.10
N LYS A 95 -5.99 -7.73 -3.42
CA LYS A 95 -4.97 -8.19 -4.36
C LYS A 95 -4.09 -7.01 -4.75
N VAL A 96 -2.80 -7.15 -4.52
CA VAL A 96 -1.79 -6.11 -4.75
C VAL A 96 -0.88 -6.47 -5.91
N ASP A 97 -0.38 -5.44 -6.61
CA ASP A 97 0.52 -5.56 -7.76
C ASP A 97 1.48 -4.38 -7.84
N GLY A 98 2.50 -4.48 -8.70
CA GLY A 98 3.46 -3.42 -8.95
C GLY A 98 4.68 -3.42 -8.02
N GLY A 99 5.58 -2.45 -8.22
CA GLY A 99 6.90 -2.42 -7.57
C GLY A 99 6.88 -2.35 -6.04
N MET A 100 5.83 -1.76 -5.46
CA MET A 100 5.70 -1.59 -4.00
C MET A 100 5.48 -2.91 -3.26
N ILE A 101 4.99 -3.95 -3.93
CA ILE A 101 4.73 -5.26 -3.31
C ILE A 101 6.03 -6.01 -2.91
N ASN A 102 7.19 -5.51 -3.31
CA ASN A 102 8.47 -6.03 -2.86
C ASN A 102 8.86 -5.55 -1.44
N ASN A 103 8.15 -4.56 -0.90
CA ASN A 103 8.33 -4.10 0.47
C ASN A 103 7.39 -4.88 1.40
N ASN A 104 7.93 -5.85 2.13
CA ASN A 104 7.15 -6.72 3.02
C ASN A 104 6.63 -5.94 4.25
N ASN A 105 7.41 -4.99 4.77
CA ASN A 105 6.97 -4.14 5.88
C ASN A 105 5.75 -3.28 5.49
N PHE A 106 5.75 -2.73 4.26
CA PHE A 106 4.58 -2.02 3.74
C PHE A 106 3.35 -2.93 3.61
N LEU A 107 3.53 -4.14 3.07
CA LEU A 107 2.41 -5.07 2.94
C LEU A 107 1.86 -5.51 4.29
N GLN A 108 2.73 -5.68 5.29
CA GLN A 108 2.30 -5.98 6.65
C GLN A 108 1.57 -4.79 7.28
N SER A 109 2.08 -3.56 7.10
CA SER A 109 1.38 -2.33 7.52
C SER A 109 0.00 -2.22 6.86
N LEU A 110 -0.10 -2.51 5.56
CA LEU A 110 -1.36 -2.49 4.84
C LEU A 110 -2.36 -3.50 5.40
N ALA A 111 -1.93 -4.73 5.66
CA ALA A 111 -2.77 -5.76 6.27
C ALA A 111 -3.25 -5.34 7.67
N ASN A 112 -2.33 -4.82 8.49
CA ASN A 112 -2.62 -4.42 9.86
C ASN A 112 -3.56 -3.21 9.94
N VAL A 113 -3.37 -2.20 9.07
CA VAL A 113 -4.21 -1.00 9.04
C VAL A 113 -5.60 -1.31 8.49
N THR A 114 -5.69 -2.03 7.38
CA THR A 114 -6.99 -2.34 6.74
C THR A 114 -7.74 -3.46 7.43
N GLN A 115 -7.09 -4.27 8.24
CA GLN A 115 -7.63 -5.49 8.85
C GLN A 115 -8.15 -6.48 7.79
N ILE A 116 -7.55 -6.45 6.60
CA ILE A 116 -7.92 -7.28 5.46
C ILE A 116 -6.71 -8.08 4.99
N LYS A 117 -6.94 -9.32 4.60
CA LYS A 117 -5.93 -10.20 4.05
C LYS A 117 -5.35 -9.67 2.74
N ILE A 118 -4.02 -9.58 2.66
CA ILE A 118 -3.33 -9.13 1.45
C ILE A 118 -2.86 -10.33 0.64
N ILE A 119 -3.18 -10.32 -0.64
CA ILE A 119 -2.79 -11.36 -1.59
C ILE A 119 -1.83 -10.76 -2.61
N LYS A 120 -0.60 -11.26 -2.61
CA LYS A 120 0.44 -10.84 -3.54
C LYS A 120 0.74 -11.98 -4.52
N PRO A 121 0.85 -11.71 -5.83
CA PRO A 121 1.27 -12.72 -6.80
C PRO A 121 2.76 -13.04 -6.62
N LYS A 122 3.17 -14.29 -6.87
CA LYS A 122 4.59 -14.66 -6.95
C LYS A 122 5.28 -13.98 -8.15
N ASN A 123 4.58 -13.92 -9.27
CA ASN A 123 5.07 -13.17 -10.43
C ASN A 123 4.50 -11.75 -10.38
N ILE A 124 5.40 -10.77 -10.28
CA ILE A 124 5.08 -9.33 -10.19
C ILE A 124 4.79 -8.67 -11.54
N GLU A 125 5.03 -9.39 -12.65
CA GLU A 125 4.83 -8.87 -14.03
C GLU A 125 3.40 -9.19 -14.51
N THR A 126 2.40 -8.89 -13.72
CA THR A 126 0.99 -9.22 -14.02
C THR A 126 0.46 -8.45 -15.22
N THR A 127 0.90 -7.20 -15.42
CA THR A 127 0.51 -6.39 -16.58
C THR A 127 1.03 -7.01 -17.88
N SER A 128 2.32 -7.38 -17.93
CA SER A 128 2.92 -8.05 -19.10
C SER A 128 2.26 -9.39 -19.37
N LEU A 129 1.94 -10.13 -18.32
CA LEU A 129 1.21 -11.40 -18.44
C LEU A 129 -0.21 -11.19 -19.01
N GLY A 130 -0.89 -10.13 -18.57
CA GLY A 130 -2.21 -9.77 -19.11
C GLY A 130 -2.17 -9.45 -20.60
N VAL A 131 -1.20 -8.65 -21.03
CA VAL A 131 -1.00 -8.31 -22.46
C VAL A 131 -0.67 -9.56 -23.27
N ALA A 132 0.25 -10.41 -22.79
CA ALA A 132 0.61 -11.66 -23.46
C ALA A 132 -0.59 -12.59 -23.60
N TYR A 133 -1.46 -12.63 -22.58
CA TYR A 133 -2.68 -13.41 -22.60
C TYR A 133 -3.68 -12.91 -23.66
N LEU A 134 -3.91 -11.59 -23.74
CA LEU A 134 -4.77 -10.99 -24.76
C LEU A 134 -4.23 -11.24 -26.18
N ALA A 135 -2.92 -11.12 -26.36
CA ALA A 135 -2.27 -11.45 -27.63
C ALA A 135 -2.44 -12.91 -28.01
N GLY A 136 -2.30 -13.82 -27.04
CA GLY A 136 -2.53 -15.25 -27.25
C GLY A 136 -3.97 -15.62 -27.60
N LEU A 137 -4.94 -14.91 -27.02
CA LEU A 137 -6.35 -15.03 -27.41
C LEU A 137 -6.57 -14.59 -28.86
N ASN A 138 -6.04 -13.42 -29.21
CA ASN A 138 -6.19 -12.88 -30.58
C ASN A 138 -5.49 -13.77 -31.63
N ALA A 139 -4.37 -14.37 -31.30
CA ALA A 139 -3.64 -15.31 -32.15
C ALA A 139 -4.25 -16.72 -32.19
N GLY A 140 -5.30 -16.98 -31.43
CA GLY A 140 -5.96 -18.32 -31.36
C GLY A 140 -5.14 -19.37 -30.59
N ILE A 141 -4.05 -18.98 -29.95
CA ILE A 141 -3.21 -19.87 -29.14
C ILE A 141 -3.92 -20.22 -27.82
N ILE A 142 -4.64 -19.25 -27.25
CA ILE A 142 -5.46 -19.41 -26.05
C ILE A 142 -6.92 -19.40 -26.48
N LYS A 143 -7.65 -20.44 -26.10
CA LYS A 143 -9.03 -20.64 -26.59
C LYS A 143 -10.13 -20.01 -25.73
N ASP A 144 -9.85 -19.72 -24.46
CA ASP A 144 -10.89 -19.23 -23.54
C ASP A 144 -10.29 -18.29 -22.47
N ILE A 145 -11.01 -17.19 -22.22
CA ILE A 145 -10.71 -16.22 -21.16
C ILE A 145 -10.82 -16.81 -19.75
N LYS A 146 -11.59 -17.89 -19.58
CA LYS A 146 -11.76 -18.60 -18.31
C LYS A 146 -10.50 -19.29 -17.80
N PHE A 147 -9.54 -19.55 -18.67
CA PHE A 147 -8.24 -20.15 -18.34
C PHE A 147 -7.11 -19.12 -18.14
N GLY A 148 -7.49 -17.85 -18.02
CA GLY A 148 -6.57 -16.75 -17.84
C GLY A 148 -5.68 -16.84 -16.60
N PRO A 149 -4.77 -15.86 -16.40
CA PRO A 149 -3.68 -15.88 -15.43
C PRO A 149 -4.08 -16.16 -13.97
N ARG A 150 -5.35 -16.09 -13.65
CA ARG A 150 -5.86 -16.37 -12.28
C ARG A 150 -5.56 -17.78 -11.75
N ARG A 151 -5.32 -18.78 -12.61
CA ARG A 151 -4.97 -20.16 -12.20
C ARG A 151 -3.47 -20.42 -12.09
N VAL A 152 -2.64 -19.57 -12.71
CA VAL A 152 -1.19 -19.76 -12.79
C VAL A 152 -0.45 -18.90 -11.73
N ILE A 153 -1.13 -17.96 -11.08
CA ILE A 153 -0.53 -17.08 -10.09
C ILE A 153 -0.49 -17.82 -8.76
N GLU A 154 0.67 -18.35 -8.39
CA GLU A 154 0.93 -18.74 -7.02
C GLU A 154 0.83 -17.49 -6.14
N LYS A 155 -0.01 -17.56 -5.10
CA LYS A 155 -0.30 -16.45 -4.20
C LYS A 155 0.55 -16.57 -2.95
N ILE A 156 1.03 -15.44 -2.45
CA ILE A 156 1.54 -15.30 -1.10
C ILE A 156 0.49 -14.53 -0.32
N GLU A 157 0.01 -15.11 0.76
CA GLU A 157 -0.96 -14.50 1.65
C GLU A 157 -0.22 -13.83 2.81
N ILE A 158 -0.55 -12.59 3.10
CA ILE A 158 -0.04 -11.83 4.24
C ILE A 158 -1.21 -11.66 5.20
N GLU A 159 -1.11 -12.35 6.32
CA GLU A 159 -2.10 -12.29 7.39
C GLU A 159 -1.77 -11.14 8.35
N LEU A 160 -2.77 -10.77 9.13
CA LEU A 160 -2.68 -9.80 10.20
C LEU A 160 -1.67 -10.25 11.26
N ASP A 161 -0.86 -9.31 11.75
CA ASP A 161 -0.01 -9.53 12.89
C ASP A 161 -0.88 -9.67 14.16
N LYS A 162 -0.75 -10.81 14.83
CA LYS A 162 -1.59 -11.12 16.01
C LYS A 162 -1.42 -10.12 17.15
N ASP A 163 -0.24 -9.52 17.27
CA ASP A 163 0.05 -8.54 18.33
C ASP A 163 -0.56 -7.15 18.03
N GLN A 164 -1.00 -6.91 16.80
CA GLN A 164 -1.61 -5.64 16.39
C GLN A 164 -3.14 -5.68 16.22
N GLN A 165 -3.76 -6.83 16.43
CA GLN A 165 -5.23 -6.95 16.38
C GLN A 165 -5.97 -6.11 17.45
N SER A 166 -5.26 -5.61 18.48
CA SER A 166 -5.82 -4.83 19.59
C SER A 166 -5.60 -3.30 19.45
N LEU A 167 -4.90 -2.83 18.43
CA LEU A 167 -4.73 -1.39 18.21
C LEU A 167 -5.99 -0.84 17.56
N ASP A 168 -6.85 -0.28 18.39
CA ASP A 168 -8.05 0.45 17.99
C ASP A 168 -7.61 1.78 17.33
N PHE A 169 -7.33 1.73 16.02
CA PHE A 169 -6.98 2.92 15.23
C PHE A 169 -8.13 3.93 15.10
N LYS A 170 -9.33 3.55 15.58
CA LYS A 170 -10.53 4.41 15.53
C LYS A 170 -10.56 5.52 16.57
N SER A 171 -9.64 5.57 17.53
CA SER A 171 -9.67 6.54 18.63
C SER A 171 -8.91 7.84 18.38
N HIS A 172 -8.48 8.11 17.16
CA HIS A 172 -7.78 9.37 16.82
C HIS A 172 -8.59 10.21 15.83
N SER A 173 -9.91 10.34 16.06
CA SER A 173 -10.62 11.52 15.58
C SER A 173 -10.07 12.72 16.35
N ILE A 174 -9.37 13.56 15.66
CA ILE A 174 -9.01 14.91 16.16
C ILE A 174 -10.33 15.68 16.18
N ASP A 175 -10.89 15.86 17.40
CA ASP A 175 -11.93 16.85 17.64
C ASP A 175 -11.36 18.26 17.45
#